data_04831f2d7b26db6c7d7a9658dfb91008
#
_entry.id   04831f2d7b26db6c7d7a9658dfb91008
#
_cell.length_a   1.000
_cell.length_b   1.000
_cell.length_c   1.000
_cell.angle_alpha   90.00
_cell.angle_beta   90.00
_cell.angle_gamma   90.00
#
_symmetry.space_group_name_H-M   'P 1'
#
loop_
_entity.id
_entity.type
_entity.pdbx_description
1 polymer ?
#
loop_
_entity_poly.entity_id
_entity_poly.type
_entity_poly.pdbx_seq_one_letter_code
_entity_poly.pdbx_strand_id
1 'polypeptide(L)'
;RGLVGSEMCIRDRLWTARAPASGFNRDGIWHNGTGYFSANILTLAYMPSLLSFISQYDYLSHPWYQNVGRSLVYTCPPGSKSNGFGDNSEKGSEPNRLVAAFADYLARETGDSYAGWYAGECRELLRRDYELRLYRMCTEQDYNTAFPAGADKMVWYKDAGEVAMHSAPEDVEKDLALSFRSSTFGSGSHTTASQNAFNLLYKGVDVYRSTGYYQNFSDAHNLMSYRHTRAHNSLLVNGIGQPYSTEGYGSVMRAMGGQHISYCLGDASHAYRSISNDPMWVGYFKQAGIEQTPENGFGATPLTKYRRHVLMLHPHTVIVYDELEASEAVRWEWLLHSPTAVSYT
;
A
#
# COMPACT_ATOMS: atom_id res chain seq x y z
N ARG A 1 14.54 -30.10 21.62
CA ARG A 1 15.30 -28.97 22.23
C ARG A 1 16.31 -28.32 21.28
N GLY A 2 16.29 -28.60 19.96
CA GLY A 2 17.30 -28.12 19.00
C GLY A 2 16.89 -27.03 18.02
N LEU A 3 15.66 -26.55 18.03
CA LEU A 3 15.17 -25.50 17.11
C LEU A 3 15.18 -24.10 17.73
N VAL A 4 15.90 -23.90 18.81
CA VAL A 4 15.75 -22.72 19.66
C VAL A 4 16.70 -21.57 19.31
N GLY A 5 17.68 -21.76 18.46
CA GLY A 5 18.68 -20.70 18.24
C GLY A 5 18.39 -19.80 17.04
N SER A 6 18.67 -20.26 15.84
CA SER A 6 18.69 -19.37 14.64
C SER A 6 17.38 -19.34 13.86
N GLU A 7 16.71 -20.46 13.69
CA GLU A 7 15.48 -20.52 12.90
C GLU A 7 14.27 -19.89 13.62
N MET A 8 14.17 -20.03 14.93
CA MET A 8 13.17 -19.30 15.71
C MET A 8 13.43 -17.80 15.68
N CYS A 9 14.66 -17.36 15.81
CA CYS A 9 14.97 -15.93 15.69
C CYS A 9 14.67 -15.38 14.30
N ILE A 10 14.88 -16.14 13.25
CA ILE A 10 14.51 -15.77 11.88
C ILE A 10 12.99 -15.78 11.73
N ARG A 11 12.30 -16.81 12.22
CA ARG A 11 10.83 -16.84 12.24
C ARG A 11 10.23 -15.72 13.06
N ASP A 12 10.77 -15.46 14.24
CA ASP A 12 10.30 -14.38 15.10
C ASP A 12 10.53 -13.01 14.49
N ARG A 13 11.66 -12.78 13.82
CA ARG A 13 11.92 -11.55 13.08
C ARG A 13 10.99 -11.41 11.87
N LEU A 14 10.80 -12.47 11.10
CA LEU A 14 9.87 -12.47 9.98
C LEU A 14 8.42 -12.32 10.47
N TRP A 15 8.06 -12.97 11.57
CA TRP A 15 6.75 -12.82 12.17
C TRP A 15 6.55 -11.43 12.75
N THR A 16 7.52 -10.89 13.47
CA THR A 16 7.48 -9.53 14.02
C THR A 16 7.43 -8.46 12.93
N ALA A 17 8.09 -8.70 11.79
CA ALA A 17 8.03 -7.79 10.64
C ALA A 17 6.72 -7.94 9.84
N ARG A 18 6.15 -9.14 9.75
CA ARG A 18 4.96 -9.43 8.94
C ARG A 18 3.64 -9.28 9.69
N ALA A 19 3.61 -9.62 10.98
CA ALA A 19 2.40 -9.47 11.78
C ALA A 19 1.93 -8.01 11.87
N PRO A 20 2.79 -6.99 12.08
CA PRO A 20 2.40 -5.60 11.97
C PRO A 20 1.85 -5.23 10.59
N ALA A 21 2.43 -5.75 9.50
CA ALA A 21 1.95 -5.47 8.16
C ALA A 21 0.57 -6.08 7.87
N SER A 22 0.15 -7.12 8.58
CA SER A 22 -1.14 -7.80 8.36
C SER A 22 -2.36 -7.14 9.01
N GLY A 23 -2.22 -5.97 9.63
CA GLY A 23 -3.38 -5.28 10.20
C GLY A 23 -3.01 -4.21 11.22
N PHE A 24 -2.35 -4.59 12.29
CA PHE A 24 -2.00 -3.67 13.39
C PHE A 24 -0.53 -3.29 13.38
N ASN A 25 -0.01 -2.87 12.21
CA ASN A 25 1.26 -2.15 12.17
C ASN A 25 1.18 -0.85 12.98
N ARG A 26 2.32 -0.23 13.24
CA ARG A 26 2.38 1.05 13.97
C ARG A 26 2.22 2.26 13.05
N ASP A 27 2.27 2.05 11.75
CA ASP A 27 2.29 3.11 10.74
C ASP A 27 0.90 3.67 10.41
N GLY A 28 -0.18 2.97 10.79
CA GLY A 28 -1.55 3.36 10.50
C GLY A 28 -2.03 3.00 9.10
N ILE A 29 -1.23 2.31 8.28
CA ILE A 29 -1.63 1.89 6.93
C ILE A 29 -2.31 0.51 6.96
N TRP A 30 -3.17 0.26 5.97
CA TRP A 30 -3.79 -1.03 5.74
C TRP A 30 -3.19 -1.68 4.48
N HIS A 31 -2.27 -2.62 4.68
CA HIS A 31 -1.46 -3.19 3.59
C HIS A 31 -2.25 -4.00 2.56
N ASN A 32 -3.47 -4.47 2.88
CA ASN A 32 -4.36 -5.18 1.96
C ASN A 32 -5.13 -4.24 1.02
N GLY A 33 -4.90 -2.94 1.11
CA GLY A 33 -5.50 -1.94 0.24
C GLY A 33 -6.74 -1.24 0.81
N THR A 34 -7.13 -0.16 0.14
CA THR A 34 -8.21 0.74 0.57
C THR A 34 -9.58 0.07 0.58
N GLY A 35 -9.82 -0.91 -0.29
CA GLY A 35 -11.07 -1.67 -0.31
C GLY A 35 -11.28 -2.50 0.96
N TYR A 36 -10.25 -3.22 1.37
CA TYR A 36 -10.28 -4.01 2.61
C TYR A 36 -10.23 -3.16 3.87
N PHE A 37 -9.54 -2.04 3.83
CA PHE A 37 -9.64 -1.03 4.89
C PHE A 37 -11.10 -0.58 5.06
N SER A 38 -11.73 -0.15 3.98
CA SER A 38 -13.13 0.31 4.00
C SER A 38 -14.10 -0.76 4.51
N ALA A 39 -13.90 -2.03 4.12
CA ALA A 39 -14.72 -3.15 4.57
C ALA A 39 -14.59 -3.45 6.08
N ASN A 40 -13.48 -3.06 6.71
CA ASN A 40 -13.22 -3.29 8.12
C ASN A 40 -13.51 -2.09 9.03
N ILE A 41 -13.88 -0.94 8.49
CA ILE A 41 -14.05 0.33 9.24
C ILE A 41 -15.01 0.18 10.42
N LEU A 42 -16.14 -0.49 10.26
CA LEU A 42 -17.08 -0.67 11.37
C LEU A 42 -16.46 -1.45 12.55
N THR A 43 -15.71 -2.51 12.23
CA THR A 43 -14.96 -3.26 13.25
C THR A 43 -13.90 -2.40 13.91
N LEU A 44 -13.16 -1.63 13.10
CA LEU A 44 -12.10 -0.74 13.59
C LEU A 44 -12.63 0.42 14.44
N ALA A 45 -13.88 0.84 14.25
CA ALA A 45 -14.52 1.86 15.08
C ALA A 45 -15.15 1.26 16.35
N TYR A 46 -15.99 0.23 16.20
CA TYR A 46 -16.78 -0.28 17.33
C TYR A 46 -15.97 -1.13 18.30
N MET A 47 -15.06 -1.98 17.81
CA MET A 47 -14.37 -2.94 18.68
C MET A 47 -13.44 -2.27 19.70
N PRO A 48 -12.57 -1.31 19.34
CA PRO A 48 -11.75 -0.66 20.34
C PRO A 48 -12.58 0.10 21.37
N SER A 49 -13.63 0.80 20.97
CA SER A 49 -14.51 1.50 21.90
C SER A 49 -15.21 0.57 22.88
N LEU A 50 -15.76 -0.55 22.38
CA LEU A 50 -16.40 -1.57 23.23
C LEU A 50 -15.40 -2.22 24.19
N LEU A 51 -14.23 -2.59 23.68
CA LEU A 51 -13.18 -3.21 24.50
C LEU A 51 -12.62 -2.23 25.54
N SER A 52 -12.44 -0.96 25.19
CA SER A 52 -12.02 0.08 26.13
C SER A 52 -13.03 0.26 27.24
N PHE A 53 -14.32 0.26 26.93
CA PHE A 53 -15.38 0.34 27.93
C PHE A 53 -15.38 -0.85 28.89
N ILE A 54 -15.19 -2.08 28.39
CA ILE A 54 -15.23 -3.31 29.21
C ILE A 54 -13.96 -3.43 30.07
N SER A 55 -12.78 -3.18 29.46
CA SER A 55 -11.48 -3.47 30.09
C SER A 55 -10.87 -2.27 30.83
N GLN A 56 -11.42 -1.08 30.66
CA GLN A 56 -10.86 0.19 31.16
C GLN A 56 -9.46 0.50 30.58
N TYR A 57 -9.10 -0.12 29.44
CA TYR A 57 -7.88 0.13 28.72
C TYR A 57 -8.19 0.89 27.43
N ASP A 58 -7.44 1.95 27.14
CA ASP A 58 -7.62 2.74 25.91
C ASP A 58 -6.95 2.07 24.71
N TYR A 59 -7.73 1.32 23.92
CA TYR A 59 -7.25 0.66 22.71
C TYR A 59 -6.97 1.65 21.56
N LEU A 60 -7.51 2.87 21.59
CA LEU A 60 -7.22 3.91 20.60
C LEU A 60 -5.83 4.55 20.81
N SER A 61 -5.21 4.32 21.97
CA SER A 61 -3.82 4.71 22.22
C SER A 61 -2.82 3.87 21.43
N HIS A 62 -3.24 2.78 20.78
CA HIS A 62 -2.35 1.98 19.93
C HIS A 62 -1.79 2.82 18.77
N PRO A 63 -0.48 2.73 18.45
CA PRO A 63 0.15 3.57 17.44
C PRO A 63 -0.50 3.54 16.05
N TRP A 64 -1.15 2.44 15.68
CA TRP A 64 -1.91 2.36 14.45
C TRP A 64 -3.03 3.42 14.39
N TYR A 65 -3.83 3.56 15.46
CA TYR A 65 -4.90 4.55 15.52
C TYR A 65 -4.36 5.98 15.58
N GLN A 66 -3.19 6.18 16.17
CA GLN A 66 -2.53 7.49 16.24
C GLN A 66 -1.93 7.94 14.90
N ASN A 67 -1.77 7.03 13.95
CA ASN A 67 -1.15 7.31 12.64
C ASN A 67 -2.10 7.13 11.45
N VAL A 68 -3.27 6.48 11.63
CA VAL A 68 -4.16 6.16 10.51
C VAL A 68 -4.77 7.40 9.85
N GLY A 69 -5.05 8.47 10.57
CA GLY A 69 -5.51 9.74 10.00
C GLY A 69 -4.51 10.29 8.99
N ARG A 70 -3.22 10.29 9.35
CA ARG A 70 -2.15 10.66 8.42
C ARG A 70 -2.08 9.72 7.21
N SER A 71 -2.24 8.41 7.42
CA SER A 71 -2.18 7.47 6.31
C SER A 71 -3.34 7.68 5.31
N LEU A 72 -4.52 8.06 5.78
CA LEU A 72 -5.65 8.41 4.89
C LEU A 72 -5.30 9.59 3.97
N VAL A 73 -4.71 10.63 4.54
CA VAL A 73 -4.29 11.82 3.77
C VAL A 73 -3.27 11.47 2.68
N TYR A 74 -2.31 10.59 2.99
CA TYR A 74 -1.21 10.30 2.07
C TYR A 74 -1.48 9.12 1.11
N THR A 75 -2.52 8.31 1.33
CA THR A 75 -2.83 7.16 0.46
C THR A 75 -4.20 7.23 -0.22
N CYS A 76 -5.11 8.03 0.30
CA CYS A 76 -6.47 8.17 -0.25
C CYS A 76 -7.02 9.57 0.06
N PRO A 77 -6.35 10.66 -0.39
CA PRO A 77 -6.75 12.02 -0.04
C PRO A 77 -8.12 12.40 -0.61
N PRO A 78 -8.85 13.33 0.03
CA PRO A 78 -10.10 13.86 -0.49
C PRO A 78 -9.94 14.45 -1.89
N GLY A 79 -10.88 14.17 -2.79
CA GLY A 79 -10.85 14.66 -4.16
C GLY A 79 -9.83 13.97 -5.08
N SER A 80 -9.11 12.97 -4.58
CA SER A 80 -8.15 12.18 -5.35
C SER A 80 -8.55 10.72 -5.40
N LYS A 81 -8.06 10.03 -6.42
CA LYS A 81 -8.04 8.59 -6.41
C LYS A 81 -7.06 8.06 -5.36
N SER A 82 -7.31 6.84 -4.88
CA SER A 82 -6.40 6.14 -3.98
C SER A 82 -5.03 5.94 -4.63
N ASN A 83 -3.98 6.22 -3.90
CA ASN A 83 -2.59 6.10 -4.35
C ASN A 83 -1.85 4.89 -3.74
N GLY A 84 -2.48 4.15 -2.83
CA GLY A 84 -1.86 3.01 -2.14
C GLY A 84 -1.80 1.74 -2.98
N PHE A 85 -1.34 0.68 -2.33
CA PHE A 85 -1.24 -0.68 -2.89
C PHE A 85 -2.25 -1.62 -2.23
N GLY A 86 -2.37 -2.84 -2.79
CA GLY A 86 -3.27 -3.86 -2.32
C GLY A 86 -4.62 -3.83 -3.01
N ASP A 87 -5.47 -4.75 -2.63
CA ASP A 87 -6.72 -5.01 -3.34
C ASP A 87 -7.66 -3.80 -3.37
N ASN A 88 -8.22 -3.54 -4.54
CA ASN A 88 -9.09 -2.42 -4.85
C ASN A 88 -8.42 -1.03 -4.96
N SER A 89 -7.13 -0.89 -4.63
CA SER A 89 -6.41 0.37 -4.85
C SER A 89 -6.30 0.67 -6.35
N GLU A 90 -6.12 -0.36 -7.16
CA GLU A 90 -5.97 -0.29 -8.61
C GLU A 90 -7.24 0.18 -9.34
N LYS A 91 -8.40 0.11 -8.71
CA LYS A 91 -9.63 0.73 -9.23
C LYS A 91 -9.62 2.24 -9.17
N GLY A 92 -8.63 2.82 -8.47
CA GLY A 92 -8.54 4.26 -8.27
C GLY A 92 -9.77 4.81 -7.56
N SER A 93 -10.19 4.14 -6.50
CA SER A 93 -11.35 4.56 -5.72
C SER A 93 -11.08 5.86 -5.00
N GLU A 94 -11.98 6.80 -5.11
CA GLU A 94 -12.02 7.98 -4.26
C GLU A 94 -12.49 7.61 -2.85
N PRO A 95 -12.25 8.46 -1.83
CA PRO A 95 -12.79 8.27 -0.50
C PRO A 95 -14.30 8.04 -0.54
N ASN A 96 -14.78 7.04 0.19
CA ASN A 96 -16.21 6.79 0.35
C ASN A 96 -16.73 7.31 1.70
N ARG A 97 -18.06 7.24 1.90
CA ARG A 97 -18.70 7.74 3.11
C ARG A 97 -18.21 7.06 4.40
N LEU A 98 -17.81 5.78 4.36
CA LEU A 98 -17.30 5.08 5.54
C LEU A 98 -15.90 5.56 5.92
N VAL A 99 -15.03 5.81 4.94
CA VAL A 99 -13.70 6.38 5.19
C VAL A 99 -13.83 7.77 5.80
N ALA A 100 -14.71 8.61 5.26
CA ALA A 100 -15.01 9.92 5.81
C ALA A 100 -15.54 9.84 7.24
N ALA A 101 -16.49 8.92 7.50
CA ALA A 101 -17.06 8.72 8.83
C ALA A 101 -16.05 8.19 9.84
N PHE A 102 -15.10 7.36 9.40
CA PHE A 102 -14.02 6.87 10.24
C PHE A 102 -13.02 7.99 10.58
N ALA A 103 -12.73 8.88 9.64
CA ALA A 103 -11.90 10.05 9.91
C ALA A 103 -12.57 10.99 10.94
N ASP A 104 -13.87 11.26 10.78
CA ASP A 104 -14.65 12.04 11.78
C ASP A 104 -14.66 11.37 13.16
N TYR A 105 -14.84 10.04 13.22
CA TYR A 105 -14.73 9.25 14.44
C TYR A 105 -13.35 9.40 15.10
N LEU A 106 -12.28 9.22 14.36
CA LEU A 106 -10.91 9.36 14.88
C LEU A 106 -10.63 10.77 15.41
N ALA A 107 -11.03 11.79 14.65
CA ALA A 107 -10.84 13.18 15.06
C ALA A 107 -11.52 13.49 16.40
N ARG A 108 -12.71 12.94 16.62
CA ARG A 108 -13.46 13.08 17.89
C ARG A 108 -12.82 12.33 19.04
N GLU A 109 -12.44 11.09 18.83
CA GLU A 109 -11.94 10.20 19.88
C GLU A 109 -10.47 10.44 20.23
N THR A 110 -9.64 10.83 19.25
CA THR A 110 -8.18 10.92 19.44
C THR A 110 -7.63 12.34 19.32
N GLY A 111 -8.41 13.28 18.81
CA GLY A 111 -7.92 14.62 18.49
C GLY A 111 -6.96 14.68 17.31
N ASP A 112 -6.90 13.63 16.47
CA ASP A 112 -6.01 13.55 15.32
C ASP A 112 -6.31 14.66 14.30
N SER A 113 -5.33 15.52 14.07
CA SER A 113 -5.46 16.70 13.20
C SER A 113 -5.57 16.35 11.71
N TYR A 114 -4.92 15.27 11.24
CA TYR A 114 -5.07 14.80 9.88
C TYR A 114 -6.48 14.24 9.65
N ALA A 115 -6.98 13.46 10.59
CA ALA A 115 -8.34 12.94 10.54
C ALA A 115 -9.39 14.09 10.60
N GLY A 116 -9.13 15.11 11.39
CA GLY A 116 -9.99 16.30 11.48
C GLY A 116 -10.07 17.06 10.16
N TRP A 117 -8.94 17.33 9.53
CA TRP A 117 -8.90 17.95 8.20
C TRP A 117 -9.61 17.08 7.16
N TYR A 118 -9.30 15.77 7.13
CA TYR A 118 -9.89 14.82 6.18
C TYR A 118 -11.43 14.80 6.27
N ALA A 119 -11.96 14.73 7.49
CA ALA A 119 -13.40 14.79 7.72
C ALA A 119 -14.01 16.14 7.30
N GLY A 120 -13.27 17.23 7.50
CA GLY A 120 -13.65 18.57 7.06
C GLY A 120 -13.80 18.67 5.53
N GLU A 121 -12.86 18.12 4.78
CA GLU A 121 -12.93 18.06 3.31
C GLU A 121 -14.03 17.11 2.80
N CYS A 122 -14.34 16.05 3.56
CA CYS A 122 -15.33 15.04 3.19
C CYS A 122 -16.76 15.30 3.71
N ARG A 123 -17.13 16.53 4.05
CA ARG A 123 -18.44 16.88 4.68
C ARG A 123 -19.65 16.34 3.92
N GLU A 124 -19.64 16.37 2.60
CA GLU A 124 -20.76 15.87 1.80
C GLU A 124 -20.90 14.34 1.88
N LEU A 125 -19.78 13.63 1.99
CA LEU A 125 -19.79 12.18 2.24
C LEU A 125 -20.31 11.86 3.64
N LEU A 126 -19.93 12.64 4.64
CA LEU A 126 -20.40 12.49 6.03
C LEU A 126 -21.92 12.62 6.18
N ARG A 127 -22.54 13.48 5.38
CA ARG A 127 -24.01 13.62 5.36
C ARG A 127 -24.72 12.37 4.88
N ARG A 128 -24.05 11.54 4.10
CA ARG A 128 -24.58 10.29 3.52
C ARG A 128 -24.25 9.06 4.37
N ASP A 129 -23.44 9.22 5.43
CA ASP A 129 -23.13 8.14 6.35
C ASP A 129 -24.32 7.85 7.26
N TYR A 130 -24.68 6.58 7.37
CA TYR A 130 -25.71 6.08 8.28
C TYR A 130 -25.16 5.02 9.26
N GLU A 131 -24.04 4.38 8.94
CA GLU A 131 -23.48 3.28 9.74
C GLU A 131 -22.85 3.76 11.04
N LEU A 132 -22.05 4.84 11.00
CA LEU A 132 -21.42 5.45 12.18
C LEU A 132 -22.16 6.69 12.69
N ARG A 133 -23.22 7.12 12.02
CA ARG A 133 -23.90 8.39 12.28
C ARG A 133 -24.37 8.54 13.73
N LEU A 134 -25.04 7.53 14.28
CA LEU A 134 -25.52 7.58 15.66
C LEU A 134 -24.35 7.70 16.63
N TYR A 135 -23.32 6.90 16.43
CA TYR A 135 -22.12 6.92 17.26
C TYR A 135 -21.46 8.32 17.27
N ARG A 136 -21.25 8.89 16.08
CA ARG A 136 -20.66 10.23 15.93
C ARG A 136 -21.51 11.33 16.58
N MET A 137 -22.84 11.20 16.53
CA MET A 137 -23.76 12.15 17.16
C MET A 137 -23.74 12.08 18.69
N CYS A 138 -23.33 10.96 19.29
CA CYS A 138 -23.19 10.80 20.72
C CYS A 138 -21.89 11.40 21.28
N THR A 139 -20.95 11.76 20.43
CA THR A 139 -19.68 12.41 20.79
C THR A 139 -19.78 13.89 20.48
N GLU A 140 -19.80 14.73 21.52
CA GLU A 140 -19.97 16.20 21.40
C GLU A 140 -18.65 16.96 21.28
N GLN A 141 -17.58 16.32 20.79
CA GLN A 141 -16.29 16.97 20.66
C GLN A 141 -16.17 17.67 19.31
N ASP A 142 -15.90 18.96 19.34
CA ASP A 142 -15.42 19.71 18.18
C ASP A 142 -13.94 19.44 17.96
N TYR A 143 -13.53 19.37 16.70
CA TYR A 143 -12.14 19.21 16.29
C TYR A 143 -11.75 20.23 15.22
N ASN A 144 -10.44 20.50 15.11
CA ASN A 144 -9.91 21.39 14.10
C ASN A 144 -9.95 20.73 12.71
N THR A 145 -10.43 21.45 11.71
CA THR A 145 -10.48 21.03 10.30
C THR A 145 -9.42 21.68 9.42
N ALA A 146 -8.48 22.43 10.00
CA ALA A 146 -7.36 22.97 9.24
C ALA A 146 -6.32 21.87 8.94
N PHE A 147 -5.66 21.96 7.79
CA PHE A 147 -4.56 21.07 7.47
C PHE A 147 -3.42 21.24 8.50
N PRO A 148 -2.81 20.14 8.97
CA PRO A 148 -1.76 20.23 9.99
C PRO A 148 -0.57 21.08 9.53
N ALA A 149 -0.24 22.10 10.30
CA ALA A 149 0.90 22.97 9.99
C ALA A 149 2.22 22.18 10.06
N GLY A 150 3.08 22.36 9.05
CA GLY A 150 4.38 21.68 9.01
C GLY A 150 4.31 20.21 8.65
N ALA A 151 3.20 19.75 8.04
CA ALA A 151 3.08 18.40 7.53
C ALA A 151 4.22 18.05 6.56
N ASP A 152 4.77 16.86 6.71
CA ASP A 152 5.84 16.36 5.84
C ASP A 152 5.33 16.13 4.41
N LYS A 153 6.20 16.28 3.43
CA LYS A 153 5.88 15.91 2.04
C LYS A 153 6.08 14.42 1.75
N MET A 154 6.51 13.66 2.72
CA MET A 154 6.72 12.23 2.59
C MET A 154 6.38 11.51 3.90
N VAL A 155 5.78 10.34 3.77
CA VAL A 155 5.59 9.39 4.88
C VAL A 155 6.23 8.06 4.52
N TRP A 156 7.01 7.52 5.44
CA TRP A 156 7.55 6.17 5.33
C TRP A 156 6.84 5.25 6.31
N TYR A 157 6.05 4.33 5.77
CA TYR A 157 5.36 3.26 6.49
C TYR A 157 6.33 2.09 6.65
N LYS A 158 7.12 2.12 7.71
CA LYS A 158 8.25 1.20 7.92
C LYS A 158 7.82 -0.24 8.10
N ASP A 159 6.75 -0.47 8.86
CA ASP A 159 6.22 -1.80 9.16
C ASP A 159 5.58 -2.42 7.90
N ALA A 160 4.94 -1.62 7.05
CA ALA A 160 4.32 -2.07 5.82
C ALA A 160 5.29 -2.15 4.62
N GLY A 161 6.40 -1.41 4.66
CA GLY A 161 7.34 -1.32 3.55
C GLY A 161 6.80 -0.48 2.39
N GLU A 162 6.12 0.62 2.71
CA GLU A 162 5.57 1.55 1.72
C GLU A 162 6.04 2.98 1.99
N VAL A 163 6.05 3.80 0.95
CA VAL A 163 6.37 5.23 1.02
C VAL A 163 5.33 5.99 0.22
N ALA A 164 4.84 7.09 0.77
CA ALA A 164 4.02 8.05 0.05
C ALA A 164 4.74 9.42 -0.01
N MET A 165 4.79 10.02 -1.18
CA MET A 165 5.40 11.32 -1.43
C MET A 165 4.36 12.24 -2.08
N HIS A 166 4.27 13.47 -1.61
CA HIS A 166 3.35 14.49 -2.11
C HIS A 166 4.06 15.82 -2.30
N SER A 167 3.73 16.52 -3.36
CA SER A 167 4.23 17.90 -3.56
C SER A 167 3.42 18.93 -2.78
N ALA A 168 2.11 18.69 -2.63
CA ALA A 168 1.15 19.56 -1.95
C ALA A 168 0.01 18.70 -1.33
N PRO A 169 0.25 17.97 -0.24
CA PRO A 169 -0.74 17.04 0.32
C PRO A 169 -2.04 17.72 0.80
N GLU A 170 -2.01 19.04 0.98
CA GLU A 170 -3.17 19.87 1.37
C GLU A 170 -4.02 20.34 0.18
N ASP A 171 -3.52 20.24 -1.06
CA ASP A 171 -4.17 20.79 -2.25
C ASP A 171 -4.04 19.85 -3.45
N VAL A 172 -5.06 19.00 -3.64
CA VAL A 172 -5.07 18.00 -4.71
C VAL A 172 -4.89 18.60 -6.12
N GLU A 173 -5.34 19.84 -6.35
CA GLU A 173 -5.22 20.51 -7.66
C GLU A 173 -3.78 20.92 -8.00
N LYS A 174 -2.89 20.88 -7.03
CA LYS A 174 -1.46 21.17 -7.21
C LYS A 174 -0.57 19.96 -6.94
N ASP A 175 -1.15 18.88 -6.43
CA ASP A 175 -0.39 17.77 -5.92
C ASP A 175 0.12 16.83 -7.03
N LEU A 176 1.39 16.50 -6.94
CA LEU A 176 2.00 15.32 -7.56
C LEU A 176 2.21 14.29 -6.44
N ALA A 177 1.45 13.21 -6.49
CA ALA A 177 1.46 12.16 -5.49
C ALA A 177 2.09 10.89 -6.04
N LEU A 178 3.06 10.34 -5.32
CA LEU A 178 3.70 9.07 -5.64
C LEU A 178 3.63 8.13 -4.45
N SER A 179 3.21 6.90 -4.67
CA SER A 179 3.39 5.81 -3.72
C SER A 179 4.38 4.80 -4.26
N PHE A 180 5.18 4.24 -3.36
CA PHE A 180 6.19 3.23 -3.65
C PHE A 180 6.07 2.08 -2.65
N ARG A 181 6.23 0.84 -3.13
CA ARG A 181 6.17 -0.36 -2.29
C ARG A 181 7.39 -1.23 -2.48
N SER A 182 8.02 -1.59 -1.36
CA SER A 182 9.00 -2.67 -1.25
C SER A 182 8.84 -3.29 0.14
N SER A 183 7.98 -4.30 0.24
CA SER A 183 7.46 -4.80 1.50
C SER A 183 8.11 -6.12 1.90
N THR A 184 8.48 -6.25 3.17
CA THR A 184 8.94 -7.50 3.78
C THR A 184 7.83 -8.55 3.86
N PHE A 185 6.58 -8.14 3.61
CA PHE A 185 5.42 -9.00 3.64
C PHE A 185 5.26 -9.87 2.38
N GLY A 186 5.95 -9.55 1.29
CA GLY A 186 5.81 -10.25 0.02
C GLY A 186 4.46 -9.98 -0.65
N SER A 187 3.88 -11.00 -1.27
CA SER A 187 2.60 -10.96 -1.98
C SER A 187 1.69 -12.11 -1.54
N GLY A 188 1.21 -12.05 -0.30
CA GLY A 188 0.23 -13.00 0.24
C GLY A 188 -1.18 -12.40 0.27
N SER A 189 -2.22 -13.24 0.36
CA SER A 189 -3.62 -12.82 0.52
C SER A 189 -4.03 -11.79 -0.55
N HIS A 190 -4.41 -10.58 -0.15
CA HIS A 190 -4.88 -9.51 -1.02
C HIS A 190 -3.79 -8.55 -1.50
N THR A 191 -2.54 -8.84 -1.27
CA THR A 191 -1.43 -8.10 -1.83
C THR A 191 -0.97 -8.68 -3.17
N THR A 192 -0.41 -7.86 -4.03
CA THR A 192 0.03 -8.22 -5.38
C THR A 192 1.54 -8.45 -5.46
N ALA A 193 2.02 -9.13 -6.50
CA ALA A 193 3.44 -9.35 -6.76
C ALA A 193 4.10 -8.08 -7.33
N SER A 194 4.24 -7.05 -6.50
CA SER A 194 4.53 -5.67 -6.88
C SER A 194 5.68 -5.03 -6.07
N GLN A 195 6.70 -5.82 -5.71
CA GLN A 195 7.86 -5.26 -5.03
C GLN A 195 8.60 -4.26 -5.95
N ASN A 196 9.05 -3.16 -5.38
CA ASN A 196 9.64 -2.03 -6.09
C ASN A 196 8.71 -1.40 -7.15
N ALA A 197 7.38 -1.58 -7.05
CA ALA A 197 6.43 -0.87 -7.88
C ALA A 197 6.13 0.53 -7.32
N PHE A 198 5.67 1.40 -8.21
CA PHE A 198 5.17 2.72 -7.83
C PHE A 198 3.86 3.05 -8.56
N ASN A 199 3.05 3.91 -7.96
CA ASN A 199 1.91 4.58 -8.60
C ASN A 199 2.17 6.08 -8.59
N LEU A 200 1.73 6.78 -9.63
CA LEU A 200 1.89 8.22 -9.77
C LEU A 200 0.56 8.86 -10.15
N LEU A 201 0.16 9.84 -9.38
CA LEU A 201 -1.01 10.66 -9.63
C LEU A 201 -0.59 12.14 -9.79
N TYR A 202 -1.31 12.85 -10.62
CA TYR A 202 -1.20 14.30 -10.71
C TYR A 202 -2.58 14.92 -10.67
N LYS A 203 -2.79 15.87 -9.76
CA LYS A 203 -4.11 16.49 -9.53
C LYS A 203 -5.22 15.48 -9.24
N GLY A 204 -4.90 14.48 -8.42
CA GLY A 204 -5.84 13.44 -8.04
C GLY A 204 -6.18 12.42 -9.13
N VAL A 205 -5.55 12.51 -10.33
CA VAL A 205 -5.80 11.65 -11.48
C VAL A 205 -4.59 10.75 -11.75
N ASP A 206 -4.84 9.51 -12.18
CA ASP A 206 -3.79 8.55 -12.49
C ASP A 206 -2.94 9.01 -13.68
N VAL A 207 -1.63 9.04 -13.48
CA VAL A 207 -0.62 9.16 -14.53
C VAL A 207 -0.05 7.78 -14.84
N TYR A 208 0.42 7.09 -13.80
CA TYR A 208 0.91 5.71 -13.88
C TYR A 208 0.32 4.90 -12.72
N ARG A 209 -0.34 3.80 -13.06
CA ARG A 209 -1.02 2.93 -12.09
C ARG A 209 -0.95 1.48 -12.54
N SER A 210 -0.97 0.56 -11.59
CA SER A 210 -1.20 -0.86 -11.86
C SER A 210 -2.48 -1.09 -12.66
N THR A 211 -2.49 -2.07 -13.56
CA THR A 211 -3.60 -2.32 -14.49
C THR A 211 -4.52 -3.42 -14.03
N GLY A 212 -5.79 -3.25 -14.36
CA GLY A 212 -6.81 -4.28 -14.23
C GLY A 212 -7.45 -4.39 -12.86
N TYR A 213 -8.30 -5.39 -12.78
CA TYR A 213 -8.92 -5.93 -11.57
C TYR A 213 -9.43 -7.33 -11.89
N TYR A 214 -9.90 -8.07 -10.91
CA TYR A 214 -10.31 -9.47 -11.06
C TYR A 214 -11.76 -9.70 -10.61
N GLN A 215 -12.33 -10.82 -11.02
CA GLN A 215 -13.67 -11.24 -10.59
C GLN A 215 -13.62 -12.16 -9.36
N ASN A 216 -12.65 -13.08 -9.34
CA ASN A 216 -12.40 -13.98 -8.20
C ASN A 216 -10.93 -14.45 -8.18
N PHE A 217 -10.51 -15.09 -7.11
CA PHE A 217 -9.11 -15.50 -6.93
C PHE A 217 -8.63 -16.55 -7.93
N SER A 218 -9.49 -17.44 -8.42
CA SER A 218 -9.18 -18.45 -9.43
C SER A 218 -9.39 -17.97 -10.88
N ASP A 219 -9.73 -16.71 -11.07
CA ASP A 219 -9.84 -16.13 -12.40
C ASP A 219 -8.47 -16.09 -13.09
N ALA A 220 -8.42 -16.57 -14.34
CA ALA A 220 -7.20 -16.56 -15.13
C ALA A 220 -6.59 -15.15 -15.28
N HIS A 221 -7.43 -14.11 -15.42
CA HIS A 221 -6.96 -12.73 -15.47
C HIS A 221 -6.33 -12.30 -14.14
N ASN A 222 -6.91 -12.70 -12.99
CA ASN A 222 -6.28 -12.46 -11.68
C ASN A 222 -4.88 -13.09 -11.62
N LEU A 223 -4.79 -14.39 -11.95
CA LEU A 223 -3.55 -15.15 -11.81
C LEU A 223 -2.48 -14.77 -12.82
N MET A 224 -2.85 -14.41 -14.04
CA MET A 224 -1.91 -14.17 -15.14
C MET A 224 -1.61 -12.69 -15.38
N SER A 225 -2.42 -11.77 -14.83
CA SER A 225 -2.28 -10.33 -15.08
C SER A 225 -2.37 -9.53 -13.80
N TYR A 226 -3.58 -9.34 -13.23
CA TYR A 226 -3.81 -8.39 -12.14
C TYR A 226 -2.86 -8.57 -10.95
N ARG A 227 -2.69 -9.79 -10.47
CA ARG A 227 -1.80 -10.11 -9.35
C ARG A 227 -0.34 -10.22 -9.73
N HIS A 228 -0.08 -10.55 -11.01
CA HIS A 228 1.26 -10.75 -11.53
C HIS A 228 2.01 -9.42 -11.68
N THR A 229 3.31 -9.46 -11.53
CA THR A 229 4.22 -8.30 -11.66
C THR A 229 4.01 -7.54 -12.98
N ARG A 230 3.54 -8.24 -14.04
CA ARG A 230 3.27 -7.61 -15.35
C ARG A 230 2.18 -6.55 -15.35
N ALA A 231 1.33 -6.50 -14.33
CA ALA A 231 0.30 -5.47 -14.20
C ALA A 231 0.76 -4.24 -13.39
N HIS A 232 2.01 -4.22 -12.95
CA HIS A 232 2.52 -3.18 -12.05
C HIS A 232 3.70 -2.43 -12.66
N ASN A 233 3.93 -1.20 -12.24
CA ASN A 233 5.06 -0.38 -12.67
C ASN A 233 6.37 -0.87 -12.00
N SER A 234 6.84 -2.03 -12.40
CA SER A 234 7.98 -2.74 -11.85
C SER A 234 8.83 -3.37 -12.98
N LEU A 235 9.45 -4.50 -12.75
CA LEU A 235 10.40 -5.14 -13.66
C LEU A 235 10.00 -6.59 -13.92
N LEU A 236 10.19 -7.09 -15.16
CA LEU A 236 10.28 -8.51 -15.46
C LEU A 236 11.70 -8.88 -15.89
N VAL A 237 12.10 -10.11 -15.58
CA VAL A 237 13.39 -10.68 -15.96
C VAL A 237 13.12 -11.87 -16.88
N ASN A 238 13.47 -11.77 -18.15
CA ASN A 238 13.12 -12.76 -19.19
C ASN A 238 11.60 -13.06 -19.27
N GLY A 239 10.74 -12.08 -19.01
CA GLY A 239 9.29 -12.25 -18.94
C GLY A 239 8.77 -12.79 -17.61
N ILE A 240 9.65 -13.15 -16.68
CA ILE A 240 9.30 -13.73 -15.39
C ILE A 240 9.11 -12.63 -14.34
N GLY A 241 8.02 -12.74 -13.56
CA GLY A 241 7.69 -11.85 -12.45
C GLY A 241 8.01 -12.46 -11.08
N GLN A 242 7.45 -11.84 -10.06
CA GLN A 242 7.61 -12.23 -8.67
C GLN A 242 6.56 -13.30 -8.29
N PRO A 243 6.88 -14.23 -7.36
CA PRO A 243 5.94 -15.26 -6.92
C PRO A 243 4.82 -14.68 -6.05
N TYR A 244 3.70 -15.38 -6.01
CA TYR A 244 2.61 -15.11 -5.06
C TYR A 244 2.92 -15.82 -3.73
N SER A 245 3.82 -15.22 -2.99
CA SER A 245 4.36 -15.80 -1.77
C SER A 245 4.92 -14.72 -0.86
N THR A 246 4.95 -15.01 0.43
CA THR A 246 5.68 -14.19 1.40
C THR A 246 7.20 -14.32 1.24
N GLU A 247 7.69 -15.28 0.45
CA GLU A 247 9.11 -15.42 0.11
C GLU A 247 9.56 -14.42 -0.95
N GLY A 248 8.64 -13.92 -1.81
CA GLY A 248 8.88 -12.88 -2.79
C GLY A 248 8.85 -11.48 -2.16
N TYR A 249 9.71 -11.21 -1.19
CA TYR A 249 9.71 -9.98 -0.43
C TYR A 249 10.74 -8.95 -0.93
N GLY A 250 10.48 -7.70 -0.56
CA GLY A 250 11.42 -6.60 -0.68
C GLY A 250 11.55 -5.84 0.63
N SER A 251 12.25 -4.74 0.62
CA SER A 251 12.31 -3.83 1.75
C SER A 251 12.63 -2.40 1.31
N VAL A 252 12.04 -1.42 1.96
CA VAL A 252 12.48 -0.03 1.84
C VAL A 252 13.71 0.14 2.71
N MET A 253 14.85 0.33 2.07
CA MET A 253 16.15 0.41 2.73
C MET A 253 16.43 1.80 3.29
N ARG A 254 15.94 2.83 2.61
CA ARG A 254 16.11 4.24 2.99
C ARG A 254 14.92 5.04 2.49
N ALA A 255 14.52 6.02 3.28
CA ALA A 255 13.60 7.05 2.85
C ALA A 255 13.92 8.35 3.59
N MET A 256 13.81 9.47 2.90
CA MET A 256 14.04 10.80 3.43
C MET A 256 13.20 11.84 2.70
N GLY A 257 12.50 12.66 3.44
CA GLY A 257 11.66 13.74 2.92
C GLY A 257 12.22 15.11 3.30
N GLY A 258 12.01 16.07 2.41
CA GLY A 258 12.33 17.48 2.63
C GLY A 258 11.45 18.38 1.79
N GLN A 259 11.58 19.69 1.97
CA GLN A 259 10.72 20.68 1.30
C GLN A 259 10.86 20.68 -0.23
N HIS A 260 12.05 20.35 -0.74
CA HIS A 260 12.36 20.39 -2.17
C HIS A 260 12.59 19.01 -2.78
N ILE A 261 12.95 18.01 -1.96
CA ILE A 261 13.33 16.68 -2.42
C ILE A 261 12.77 15.64 -1.46
N SER A 262 12.13 14.61 -2.01
CA SER A 262 11.83 13.36 -1.31
C SER A 262 12.49 12.20 -2.04
N TYR A 263 12.99 11.23 -1.29
CA TYR A 263 13.75 10.10 -1.83
C TYR A 263 13.42 8.81 -1.10
N CYS A 264 13.33 7.71 -1.84
CA CYS A 264 13.36 6.37 -1.24
C CYS A 264 14.19 5.39 -2.08
N LEU A 265 14.66 4.35 -1.40
CA LEU A 265 15.39 3.22 -1.97
C LEU A 265 14.71 1.93 -1.54
N GLY A 266 14.21 1.16 -2.50
CA GLY A 266 13.72 -0.19 -2.30
C GLY A 266 14.70 -1.25 -2.81
N ASP A 267 14.79 -2.36 -2.09
CA ASP A 267 15.55 -3.55 -2.49
C ASP A 267 14.60 -4.73 -2.67
N ALA A 268 14.45 -5.21 -3.89
CA ALA A 268 13.63 -6.36 -4.27
C ALA A 268 14.47 -7.52 -4.84
N SER A 269 15.76 -7.58 -4.49
CA SER A 269 16.70 -8.61 -4.97
C SER A 269 16.26 -10.04 -4.61
N HIS A 270 15.45 -10.19 -3.54
CA HIS A 270 14.89 -11.48 -3.12
C HIS A 270 13.56 -11.83 -3.78
N ALA A 271 12.92 -10.88 -4.48
CA ALA A 271 11.56 -11.07 -4.94
C ALA A 271 11.42 -11.99 -6.18
N TYR A 272 12.51 -12.38 -6.84
CA TYR A 272 12.49 -13.11 -8.12
C TYR A 272 13.12 -14.50 -8.05
N ARG A 273 13.14 -15.13 -6.89
CA ARG A 273 13.94 -16.36 -6.66
C ARG A 273 13.17 -17.67 -6.75
N SER A 274 11.85 -17.63 -6.78
CA SER A 274 11.03 -18.83 -6.69
C SER A 274 9.73 -18.74 -7.48
N ILE A 275 8.97 -19.82 -7.47
CA ILE A 275 7.57 -19.85 -7.89
C ILE A 275 6.64 -19.73 -6.66
N SER A 276 5.36 -19.51 -6.90
CA SER A 276 4.34 -19.48 -5.84
C SER A 276 4.14 -20.88 -5.28
N ASN A 277 4.54 -21.09 -4.03
CA ASN A 277 4.42 -22.36 -3.29
C ASN A 277 3.38 -22.32 -2.15
N ASP A 278 2.74 -21.19 -1.94
CA ASP A 278 1.65 -21.06 -0.99
C ASP A 278 0.48 -21.98 -1.40
N PRO A 279 -0.01 -22.86 -0.51
CA PRO A 279 -1.05 -23.86 -0.84
C PRO A 279 -2.33 -23.24 -1.43
N MET A 280 -2.71 -22.04 -0.99
CA MET A 280 -3.88 -21.33 -1.51
C MET A 280 -3.68 -20.98 -2.98
N TRP A 281 -2.55 -20.37 -3.34
CA TRP A 281 -2.26 -19.99 -4.73
C TRP A 281 -2.05 -21.20 -5.61
N VAL A 282 -1.32 -22.22 -5.15
CA VAL A 282 -1.17 -23.48 -5.89
C VAL A 282 -2.54 -24.11 -6.18
N GLY A 283 -3.48 -24.05 -5.23
CA GLY A 283 -4.86 -24.50 -5.40
C GLY A 283 -5.59 -23.72 -6.50
N TYR A 284 -5.48 -22.40 -6.52
CA TYR A 284 -6.12 -21.56 -7.55
C TYR A 284 -5.50 -21.75 -8.94
N PHE A 285 -4.19 -21.87 -9.06
CA PHE A 285 -3.54 -22.21 -10.32
C PHE A 285 -4.06 -23.55 -10.88
N LYS A 286 -4.13 -24.58 -10.03
CA LYS A 286 -4.69 -25.88 -10.42
C LYS A 286 -6.15 -25.79 -10.85
N GLN A 287 -6.97 -25.04 -10.12
CA GLN A 287 -8.39 -24.82 -10.45
C GLN A 287 -8.56 -24.11 -11.80
N ALA A 288 -7.70 -23.17 -12.10
CA ALA A 288 -7.70 -22.43 -13.37
C ALA A 288 -7.07 -23.20 -14.54
N GLY A 289 -6.44 -24.36 -14.28
CA GLY A 289 -5.70 -25.11 -15.29
C GLY A 289 -4.44 -24.39 -15.80
N ILE A 290 -3.84 -23.55 -14.97
CA ILE A 290 -2.65 -22.76 -15.31
C ILE A 290 -1.43 -23.37 -14.63
N GLU A 291 -0.38 -23.63 -15.40
CA GLU A 291 0.91 -24.05 -14.87
C GLU A 291 1.83 -22.87 -14.62
N GLN A 292 2.60 -22.93 -13.53
CA GLN A 292 3.60 -21.91 -13.21
C GLN A 292 4.90 -22.22 -13.97
N THR A 293 4.96 -21.79 -15.23
CA THR A 293 6.11 -21.99 -16.13
C THR A 293 6.70 -20.64 -16.55
N PRO A 294 7.95 -20.61 -17.06
CA PRO A 294 8.55 -19.39 -17.59
C PRO A 294 7.73 -18.73 -18.70
N GLU A 295 7.08 -19.52 -19.57
CA GLU A 295 6.21 -19.03 -20.64
C GLU A 295 5.00 -18.30 -20.10
N ASN A 296 4.51 -18.71 -18.91
CA ASN A 296 3.44 -18.05 -18.19
C ASN A 296 3.92 -16.89 -17.27
N GLY A 297 5.24 -16.70 -17.21
CA GLY A 297 5.87 -15.63 -16.42
C GLY A 297 6.23 -16.03 -14.99
N PHE A 298 6.33 -17.33 -14.70
CA PHE A 298 6.67 -17.84 -13.37
C PHE A 298 7.95 -18.68 -13.41
N GLY A 299 8.80 -18.52 -12.40
CA GLY A 299 10.03 -19.28 -12.30
C GLY A 299 11.09 -18.56 -11.49
N ALA A 300 12.22 -19.25 -11.29
CA ALA A 300 13.42 -18.62 -10.78
C ALA A 300 14.09 -17.79 -11.87
N THR A 301 14.73 -16.70 -11.49
CA THR A 301 15.49 -15.85 -12.40
C THR A 301 16.96 -15.78 -11.96
N PRO A 302 17.90 -15.47 -12.86
CA PRO A 302 19.29 -15.26 -12.49
C PRO A 302 19.55 -13.89 -11.87
N LEU A 303 18.51 -13.13 -11.50
CA LEU A 303 18.63 -11.84 -10.86
C LEU A 303 19.38 -11.96 -9.52
N THR A 304 20.41 -11.15 -9.33
CA THR A 304 21.18 -11.07 -8.09
C THR A 304 20.96 -9.75 -7.36
N LYS A 305 20.60 -8.68 -8.09
CA LYS A 305 20.34 -7.37 -7.51
C LYS A 305 19.21 -6.65 -8.25
N TYR A 306 18.26 -6.13 -7.48
CA TYR A 306 17.27 -5.17 -7.96
C TYR A 306 17.01 -4.12 -6.88
N ARG A 307 17.63 -2.97 -7.04
CA ARG A 307 17.40 -1.80 -6.21
C ARG A 307 16.81 -0.68 -7.04
N ARG A 308 15.72 -0.12 -6.57
CA ARG A 308 15.04 1.02 -7.20
C ARG A 308 15.16 2.25 -6.34
N HIS A 309 15.73 3.29 -6.92
CA HIS A 309 15.78 4.63 -6.36
C HIS A 309 14.63 5.44 -6.94
N VAL A 310 13.85 6.08 -6.09
CA VAL A 310 12.81 7.02 -6.49
C VAL A 310 13.09 8.35 -5.85
N LEU A 311 13.23 9.36 -6.69
CA LEU A 311 13.49 10.74 -6.28
C LEU A 311 12.38 11.63 -6.80
N MET A 312 11.69 12.36 -5.92
CA MET A 312 10.76 13.41 -6.28
C MET A 312 11.42 14.76 -6.01
N LEU A 313 11.64 15.52 -7.09
CA LEU A 313 12.01 16.94 -7.03
C LEU A 313 10.73 17.76 -7.06
N HIS A 314 10.38 18.34 -5.94
CA HIS A 314 9.15 19.11 -5.82
C HIS A 314 9.18 20.37 -6.68
N PRO A 315 8.08 20.78 -7.36
CA PRO A 315 6.78 20.15 -7.25
C PRO A 315 6.42 19.15 -8.37
N HIS A 316 7.24 18.95 -9.42
CA HIS A 316 6.74 18.32 -10.65
C HIS A 316 7.61 17.23 -11.28
N THR A 317 8.74 16.86 -10.70
CA THR A 317 9.67 15.92 -11.35
C THR A 317 9.86 14.66 -10.53
N VAL A 318 9.71 13.50 -11.18
CA VAL A 318 10.03 12.20 -10.60
C VAL A 318 11.15 11.57 -11.42
N ILE A 319 12.17 11.08 -10.75
CA ILE A 319 13.29 10.33 -11.33
C ILE A 319 13.27 8.93 -10.72
N VAL A 320 13.22 7.91 -11.58
CA VAL A 320 13.34 6.51 -11.20
C VAL A 320 14.64 5.97 -11.79
N TYR A 321 15.47 5.36 -10.94
CA TYR A 321 16.72 4.74 -11.34
C TYR A 321 16.84 3.35 -10.74
N ASP A 322 17.16 2.35 -11.56
CA ASP A 322 17.31 0.96 -11.16
C ASP A 322 18.76 0.49 -11.23
N GLU A 323 19.25 -0.08 -10.12
CA GLU A 323 20.48 -0.87 -10.10
C GLU A 323 20.11 -2.34 -10.31
N LEU A 324 20.57 -2.92 -11.42
CA LEU A 324 20.22 -4.27 -11.85
C LEU A 324 21.47 -5.10 -12.07
N GLU A 325 21.52 -6.31 -11.48
CA GLU A 325 22.57 -7.30 -11.71
C GLU A 325 21.95 -8.69 -11.89
N ALA A 326 22.53 -9.50 -12.74
CA ALA A 326 22.17 -10.91 -12.93
C ALA A 326 23.44 -11.75 -13.09
N SER A 327 23.39 -13.02 -12.70
CA SER A 327 24.53 -13.96 -12.83
C SER A 327 24.80 -14.41 -14.26
N GLU A 328 23.90 -14.15 -15.19
CA GLU A 328 24.03 -14.42 -16.63
C GLU A 328 23.27 -13.36 -17.44
N ALA A 329 23.43 -13.35 -18.77
CA ALA A 329 22.75 -12.40 -19.63
C ALA A 329 21.23 -12.60 -19.60
N VAL A 330 20.48 -11.51 -19.41
CA VAL A 330 19.02 -11.51 -19.32
C VAL A 330 18.41 -10.37 -20.13
N ARG A 331 17.14 -10.51 -20.49
CA ARG A 331 16.31 -9.42 -20.99
C ARG A 331 15.62 -8.74 -19.81
N TRP A 332 15.89 -7.44 -19.64
CA TRP A 332 15.19 -6.59 -18.68
C TRP A 332 13.96 -5.99 -19.35
N GLU A 333 12.80 -6.12 -18.72
CA GLU A 333 11.54 -5.53 -19.18
C GLU A 333 11.03 -4.56 -18.11
N TRP A 334 11.26 -3.28 -18.35
CA TRP A 334 10.79 -2.23 -17.48
C TRP A 334 9.35 -1.86 -17.83
N LEU A 335 8.44 -1.97 -16.87
CA LEU A 335 7.00 -1.83 -17.07
C LEU A 335 6.52 -0.48 -16.58
N LEU A 336 5.72 0.18 -17.42
CA LEU A 336 5.05 1.42 -17.09
C LEU A 336 3.65 1.41 -17.69
N HIS A 337 2.64 1.55 -16.84
CA HIS A 337 1.24 1.48 -17.22
C HIS A 337 0.56 2.81 -17.05
N SER A 338 0.00 3.35 -18.12
CA SER A 338 -0.81 4.56 -18.11
C SER A 338 -2.25 4.24 -18.49
N PRO A 339 -3.26 4.84 -17.82
CA PRO A 339 -4.67 4.67 -18.19
C PRO A 339 -5.01 5.36 -19.52
N THR A 340 -4.14 6.22 -20.01
CA THR A 340 -4.29 6.93 -21.30
C THR A 340 -3.13 6.61 -22.24
N ALA A 341 -3.36 6.73 -23.55
CA ALA A 341 -2.29 6.59 -24.52
C ALA A 341 -1.17 7.63 -24.26
N VAL A 342 0.06 7.15 -24.17
CA VAL A 342 1.25 8.00 -23.96
C VAL A 342 2.01 8.09 -25.26
N SER A 343 2.35 9.30 -25.70
CA SER A 343 3.30 9.52 -26.78
C SER A 343 4.70 9.74 -26.20
N TYR A 344 5.68 9.03 -26.73
CA TYR A 344 7.09 9.27 -26.42
C TYR A 344 7.69 10.17 -27.49
N THR A 345 8.35 11.21 -27.07
CA THR A 345 9.10 12.13 -27.96
C THR A 345 10.60 11.94 -27.73
#